data_6f7a46d0dcb5bcfb000d6c867b15f65a
#
_entry.id   6f7a46d0dcb5bcfb000d6c867b15f65a
#
_cell.length_a   1.000
_cell.length_b   1.000
_cell.length_c   1.000
_cell.angle_alpha   90.00
_cell.angle_beta   90.00
_cell.angle_gamma   90.00
#
_symmetry.space_group_name_H-M   'P 1'
#
loop_
_entity.id
_entity.type
_entity.pdbx_description
1 polymer ?
#
loop_
_entity_poly.entity_id
_entity_poly.type
_entity_poly.pdbx_seq_one_letter_code
_entity_poly.pdbx_strand_id
1 'polypeptide(L)'
;MADLLIEIICEEIPARMQARAAADLERLITGKLGEAGLKHGAARHFVAPRHLALYVEGLAERQEDLSEERRGPRADAPEQAIAGFLKSTGLSREQLTEEDTPKGRFLFARIEKSGAATADLLPGMVTSVLADFPWPKSQRWGATRFRWVRPLHRVNLLLGGAPLAGELDLGGASLAFTAASRGHYFEHADDIDLAGVASADDYVERLRAGHVMVDRVERRATLLQGASALAEAAGTSLRANEGLVDEVCGLVEWPSPLFGSIEDRFMALPGEVLEASIRAHQKYLVTEDADSALQP
;
A
#
# COMPACT_ATOMS: atom_id res chain seq x y z
N MET A 1 13.16 -14.84 8.46
CA MET A 1 12.14 -13.75 8.33
C MET A 1 12.78 -12.62 7.56
N ALA A 2 12.06 -12.01 6.64
CA ALA A 2 12.54 -10.92 5.79
C ALA A 2 11.46 -9.82 5.73
N ASP A 3 11.87 -8.57 5.58
CA ASP A 3 10.91 -7.47 5.48
C ASP A 3 10.41 -7.34 4.04
N LEU A 4 9.15 -6.97 3.88
CA LEU A 4 8.51 -6.75 2.59
C LEU A 4 8.28 -5.26 2.37
N LEU A 5 8.72 -4.74 1.23
CA LEU A 5 8.33 -3.43 0.72
C LEU A 5 7.55 -3.60 -0.59
N ILE A 6 6.37 -2.99 -0.62
CA ILE A 6 5.58 -2.79 -1.85
C ILE A 6 5.43 -1.30 -2.04
N GLU A 7 5.79 -0.79 -3.22
CA GLU A 7 5.53 0.59 -3.60
C GLU A 7 4.93 0.66 -4.99
N ILE A 8 3.86 1.40 -5.13
CA ILE A 8 3.18 1.66 -6.40
C ILE A 8 3.35 3.14 -6.74
N ILE A 9 3.93 3.42 -7.90
CA ILE A 9 4.08 4.79 -8.42
C ILE A 9 3.11 4.98 -9.57
N CYS A 10 2.29 6.02 -9.48
CA CYS A 10 1.32 6.40 -10.51
C CYS A 10 1.27 7.92 -10.66
N GLU A 11 0.44 8.41 -11.57
CA GLU A 11 0.06 9.83 -11.58
C GLU A 11 -0.75 10.17 -10.32
N GLU A 12 -1.00 11.45 -10.05
CA GLU A 12 -1.48 11.98 -8.78
C GLU A 12 -2.81 11.35 -8.33
N ILE A 13 -2.74 10.63 -7.22
CA ILE A 13 -3.89 10.08 -6.51
C ILE A 13 -4.68 11.25 -5.90
N PRO A 14 -5.98 11.39 -6.18
CA PRO A 14 -6.78 12.45 -5.58
C PRO A 14 -6.66 12.47 -4.05
N ALA A 15 -6.39 13.62 -3.47
CA ALA A 15 -6.09 13.80 -2.03
C ALA A 15 -7.07 13.04 -1.12
N ARG A 16 -8.38 13.14 -1.40
CA ARG A 16 -9.46 12.47 -0.64
C ARG A 16 -9.44 10.94 -0.69
N MET A 17 -8.70 10.35 -1.64
CA MET A 17 -8.60 8.89 -1.79
C MET A 17 -7.35 8.30 -1.15
N GLN A 18 -6.33 9.12 -0.88
CA GLN A 18 -5.00 8.68 -0.47
C GLN A 18 -5.02 7.89 0.84
N ALA A 19 -5.57 8.46 1.91
CA ALA A 19 -5.57 7.82 3.23
C ALA A 19 -6.30 6.46 3.22
N ARG A 20 -7.46 6.40 2.53
CA ARG A 20 -8.20 5.15 2.38
C ARG A 20 -7.44 4.13 1.54
N ALA A 21 -6.82 4.56 0.44
CA ALA A 21 -6.05 3.67 -0.41
C ALA A 21 -4.86 3.05 0.34
N ALA A 22 -4.16 3.83 1.18
CA ALA A 22 -3.07 3.34 2.00
C ALA A 22 -3.54 2.27 3.01
N ALA A 23 -4.63 2.53 3.71
CA ALA A 23 -5.24 1.56 4.63
C ALA A 23 -5.80 0.32 3.90
N ASP A 24 -6.38 0.48 2.71
CA ASP A 24 -6.86 -0.64 1.90
C ASP A 24 -5.69 -1.52 1.39
N LEU A 25 -4.56 -0.92 0.98
CA LEU A 25 -3.37 -1.68 0.59
C LEU A 25 -2.86 -2.55 1.74
N GLU A 26 -2.70 -1.98 2.93
CA GLU A 26 -2.28 -2.71 4.13
C GLU A 26 -3.25 -3.85 4.43
N ARG A 27 -4.52 -3.56 4.55
CA ARG A 27 -5.56 -4.55 4.87
C ARG A 27 -5.62 -5.70 3.86
N LEU A 28 -5.53 -5.40 2.56
CA LEU A 28 -5.63 -6.41 1.50
C LEU A 28 -4.39 -7.30 1.45
N ILE A 29 -3.20 -6.72 1.54
CA ILE A 29 -1.95 -7.49 1.52
C ILE A 29 -1.83 -8.32 2.79
N THR A 30 -2.01 -7.74 3.98
CA THR A 30 -1.91 -8.50 5.25
C THR A 30 -2.98 -9.58 5.34
N GLY A 31 -4.18 -9.33 4.81
CA GLY A 31 -5.22 -10.34 4.67
C GLY A 31 -4.79 -11.52 3.80
N LYS A 32 -4.17 -11.25 2.64
CA LYS A 32 -3.64 -12.29 1.75
C LYS A 32 -2.48 -13.06 2.37
N LEU A 33 -1.59 -12.39 3.09
CA LEU A 33 -0.52 -13.04 3.85
C LEU A 33 -1.09 -14.00 4.90
N GLY A 34 -2.12 -13.55 5.64
CA GLY A 34 -2.83 -14.38 6.62
C GLY A 34 -3.55 -15.58 5.99
N GLU A 35 -4.26 -15.40 4.86
CA GLU A 35 -4.89 -16.48 4.10
C GLU A 35 -3.87 -17.53 3.63
N ALA A 36 -2.66 -17.08 3.29
CA ALA A 36 -1.55 -17.95 2.91
C ALA A 36 -0.81 -18.58 4.10
N GLY A 37 -1.19 -18.29 5.36
CA GLY A 37 -0.51 -18.77 6.55
C GLY A 37 0.91 -18.18 6.75
N LEU A 38 1.19 -17.04 6.14
CA LEU A 38 2.46 -16.34 6.28
C LEU A 38 2.41 -15.38 7.46
N LYS A 39 3.10 -15.72 8.53
CA LYS A 39 3.22 -14.88 9.73
C LYS A 39 4.09 -13.66 9.44
N HIS A 40 3.73 -12.51 9.99
CA HIS A 40 4.45 -11.26 9.85
C HIS A 40 4.36 -10.41 11.12
N GLY A 41 5.24 -9.42 11.24
CA GLY A 41 5.25 -8.42 12.30
C GLY A 41 4.36 -7.22 12.00
N ALA A 42 4.81 -6.04 12.39
CA ALA A 42 4.09 -4.79 12.14
C ALA A 42 3.98 -4.49 10.65
N ALA A 43 2.90 -3.81 10.27
CA ALA A 43 2.71 -3.27 8.93
C ALA A 43 2.54 -1.76 9.02
N ARG A 44 3.16 -1.00 8.11
CA ARG A 44 3.07 0.46 8.02
C ARG A 44 2.80 0.84 6.58
N HIS A 45 1.74 1.59 6.35
CA HIS A 45 1.43 2.12 5.04
C HIS A 45 1.86 3.59 4.90
N PHE A 46 2.17 3.98 3.67
CA PHE A 46 2.58 5.32 3.32
C PHE A 46 1.85 5.79 2.07
N VAL A 47 1.63 7.10 1.97
CA VAL A 47 1.02 7.68 0.78
C VAL A 47 1.45 9.12 0.56
N ALA A 48 1.81 9.41 -0.66
CA ALA A 48 2.03 10.75 -1.20
C ALA A 48 1.21 10.90 -2.50
N PRO A 49 1.14 12.07 -3.12
CA PRO A 49 0.38 12.25 -4.35
C PRO A 49 0.59 11.17 -5.41
N ARG A 50 1.83 10.74 -5.64
CA ARG A 50 2.18 9.74 -6.66
C ARG A 50 2.65 8.41 -6.11
N HIS A 51 2.76 8.25 -4.80
CA HIS A 51 3.30 7.08 -4.12
C HIS A 51 2.24 6.45 -3.23
N LEU A 52 2.09 5.15 -3.32
CA LEU A 52 1.29 4.33 -2.43
C LEU A 52 2.15 3.14 -2.00
N ALA A 53 2.47 3.02 -0.72
CA ALA A 53 3.41 2.01 -0.26
C ALA A 53 2.97 1.30 1.02
N LEU A 54 3.51 0.09 1.19
CA LEU A 54 3.34 -0.75 2.36
C LEU A 54 4.68 -1.37 2.73
N TYR A 55 5.07 -1.25 3.98
CA TYR A 55 6.18 -1.96 4.58
C TYR A 55 5.66 -2.95 5.60
N VAL A 56 6.11 -4.21 5.54
CA VAL A 56 5.72 -5.27 6.46
C VAL A 56 6.97 -5.89 7.05
N GLU A 57 7.09 -5.83 8.37
CA GLU A 57 8.24 -6.34 9.10
C GLU A 57 8.15 -7.85 9.34
N GLY A 58 9.28 -8.52 9.31
CA GLY A 58 9.43 -9.86 9.81
C GLY A 58 8.50 -10.90 9.15
N LEU A 59 8.32 -10.82 7.82
CA LEU A 59 7.53 -11.78 7.07
C LEU A 59 8.24 -13.15 7.02
N ALA A 60 7.49 -14.22 7.27
CA ALA A 60 7.98 -15.58 7.14
C ALA A 60 8.46 -15.87 5.72
N GLU A 61 9.63 -16.49 5.55
CA GLU A 61 10.24 -16.75 4.24
C GLU A 61 9.57 -17.88 3.46
N ARG A 62 8.75 -18.69 4.14
CA ARG A 62 7.93 -19.75 3.56
C ARG A 62 6.72 -20.06 4.41
N GLN A 63 5.73 -20.68 3.79
CA GLN A 63 4.60 -21.28 4.51
C GLN A 63 5.07 -22.43 5.41
N GLU A 64 4.34 -22.68 6.47
CA GLU A 64 4.55 -23.89 7.28
C GLU A 64 4.17 -25.13 6.46
N ASP A 65 4.89 -26.22 6.65
CA ASP A 65 4.54 -27.51 6.06
C ASP A 65 3.21 -27.98 6.65
N LEU A 66 2.29 -28.39 5.81
CA LEU A 66 1.01 -28.93 6.24
C LEU A 66 1.11 -30.44 6.26
N SER A 67 0.79 -31.05 7.41
CA SER A 67 0.57 -32.48 7.55
C SER A 67 -0.90 -32.70 7.88
N GLU A 68 -1.65 -33.23 6.91
CA GLU A 68 -3.06 -33.58 7.08
C GLU A 68 -3.19 -35.09 7.15
N GLU A 69 -3.77 -35.60 8.25
CA GLU A 69 -4.12 -36.98 8.38
C GLU A 69 -5.60 -37.17 8.02
N ARG A 70 -5.85 -37.99 6.99
CA ARG A 70 -7.20 -38.35 6.56
C ARG A 70 -7.46 -39.79 6.87
N ARG A 71 -8.54 -40.04 7.62
CA ARG A 71 -9.07 -41.39 7.83
C ARG A 71 -9.81 -41.86 6.58
N GLY A 72 -9.39 -42.97 6.09
CA GLY A 72 -9.97 -43.67 4.93
C GLY A 72 -10.96 -44.78 5.32
N PRO A 73 -11.24 -45.66 4.37
CA PRO A 73 -12.08 -46.84 4.58
C PRO A 73 -11.38 -47.86 5.50
N ARG A 74 -12.10 -48.89 5.94
CA ARG A 74 -11.50 -50.00 6.68
C ARG A 74 -10.47 -50.71 5.81
N ALA A 75 -9.48 -51.31 6.44
CA ALA A 75 -8.42 -52.04 5.73
C ALA A 75 -8.96 -53.26 4.96
N ASP A 76 -10.09 -53.83 5.43
CA ASP A 76 -10.83 -54.94 4.81
C ASP A 76 -11.98 -54.47 3.87
N ALA A 77 -12.05 -53.18 3.55
CA ALA A 77 -13.10 -52.64 2.68
C ALA A 77 -12.94 -53.10 1.21
N PRO A 78 -14.03 -53.07 0.41
CA PRO A 78 -13.97 -53.41 -1.01
C PRO A 78 -12.92 -52.59 -1.74
N GLU A 79 -12.22 -53.20 -2.69
CA GLU A 79 -11.10 -52.58 -3.44
C GLU A 79 -11.53 -51.28 -4.15
N GLN A 80 -12.77 -51.18 -4.56
CA GLN A 80 -13.35 -49.99 -5.16
C GLN A 80 -13.38 -48.79 -4.18
N ALA A 81 -13.63 -49.02 -2.87
CA ALA A 81 -13.62 -47.99 -1.84
C ALA A 81 -12.20 -47.52 -1.54
N ILE A 82 -11.25 -48.46 -1.52
CA ILE A 82 -9.83 -48.15 -1.33
C ILE A 82 -9.29 -47.37 -2.52
N ALA A 83 -9.59 -47.78 -3.75
CA ALA A 83 -9.21 -47.09 -4.97
C ALA A 83 -9.79 -45.65 -5.04
N GLY A 84 -11.04 -45.44 -4.58
CA GLY A 84 -11.65 -44.11 -4.46
C GLY A 84 -10.90 -43.22 -3.46
N PHE A 85 -10.48 -43.77 -2.33
CA PHE A 85 -9.72 -43.09 -1.33
C PHE A 85 -8.31 -42.69 -1.82
N LEU A 86 -7.60 -43.63 -2.46
CA LEU A 86 -6.28 -43.36 -3.08
C LEU A 86 -6.41 -42.26 -4.15
N LYS A 87 -7.43 -42.32 -5.00
CA LYS A 87 -7.67 -41.26 -5.99
C LYS A 87 -7.92 -39.88 -5.35
N SER A 88 -8.61 -39.83 -4.22
CA SER A 88 -8.94 -38.59 -3.52
C SER A 88 -7.75 -37.97 -2.76
N THR A 89 -6.79 -38.82 -2.34
CA THR A 89 -5.59 -38.40 -1.58
C THR A 89 -4.37 -38.23 -2.47
N GLY A 90 -4.38 -38.78 -3.67
CA GLY A 90 -3.24 -38.77 -4.61
C GLY A 90 -2.07 -39.66 -4.14
N LEU A 91 -2.32 -40.55 -3.15
CA LEU A 91 -1.32 -41.48 -2.59
C LEU A 91 -1.41 -42.84 -3.19
N SER A 92 -0.30 -43.62 -3.15
CA SER A 92 -0.31 -45.07 -3.43
C SER A 92 -0.68 -45.85 -2.18
N ARG A 93 -1.03 -47.15 -2.36
CA ARG A 93 -1.42 -48.00 -1.22
C ARG A 93 -0.31 -48.18 -0.18
N GLU A 94 0.94 -48.23 -0.63
CA GLU A 94 2.14 -48.35 0.22
C GLU A 94 2.38 -47.12 1.10
N GLN A 95 1.81 -45.96 0.74
CA GLN A 95 1.89 -44.71 1.50
C GLN A 95 0.77 -44.58 2.54
N LEU A 96 -0.18 -45.52 2.59
CA LEU A 96 -1.20 -45.53 3.62
C LEU A 96 -0.71 -46.30 4.85
N THR A 97 -1.03 -45.80 6.04
CA THR A 97 -0.82 -46.48 7.32
C THR A 97 -2.11 -47.18 7.76
N GLU A 98 -1.99 -48.36 8.35
CA GLU A 98 -3.12 -49.05 8.98
C GLU A 98 -3.10 -48.81 10.48
N GLU A 99 -4.21 -48.33 11.02
CA GLU A 99 -4.32 -48.10 12.46
C GLU A 99 -5.52 -48.81 13.06
N ASP A 100 -5.31 -49.42 14.21
CA ASP A 100 -6.36 -50.05 14.98
C ASP A 100 -7.16 -48.97 15.75
N THR A 101 -8.45 -48.91 15.50
CA THR A 101 -9.36 -48.05 16.24
C THR A 101 -10.43 -48.89 16.96
N PRO A 102 -11.14 -48.33 17.95
CA PRO A 102 -12.22 -49.03 18.63
C PRO A 102 -13.32 -49.58 17.69
N LYS A 103 -13.38 -49.06 16.44
CA LYS A 103 -14.35 -49.47 15.41
C LYS A 103 -13.76 -50.39 14.32
N GLY A 104 -12.52 -50.90 14.55
CA GLY A 104 -11.79 -51.74 13.62
C GLY A 104 -10.57 -51.06 13.01
N ARG A 105 -9.89 -51.80 12.11
CA ARG A 105 -8.66 -51.34 11.46
C ARG A 105 -9.04 -50.49 10.24
N PHE A 106 -8.49 -49.27 10.19
CA PHE A 106 -8.75 -48.29 9.12
C PHE A 106 -7.43 -47.88 8.44
N LEU A 107 -7.58 -47.49 7.17
CA LEU A 107 -6.50 -46.88 6.41
C LEU A 107 -6.42 -45.39 6.75
N PHE A 108 -5.21 -44.88 6.93
CA PHE A 108 -4.95 -43.46 7.13
C PHE A 108 -3.99 -42.99 6.07
N ALA A 109 -4.30 -41.80 5.52
CA ALA A 109 -3.45 -41.10 4.56
C ALA A 109 -2.82 -39.91 5.27
N ARG A 110 -1.50 -39.89 5.39
CA ARG A 110 -0.77 -38.72 5.84
C ARG A 110 -0.31 -37.94 4.60
N ILE A 111 -0.96 -36.80 4.37
CA ILE A 111 -0.67 -35.94 3.22
C ILE A 111 0.26 -34.85 3.73
N GLU A 112 1.52 -34.92 3.32
CA GLU A 112 2.51 -33.89 3.61
C GLU A 112 2.59 -32.95 2.40
N LYS A 113 2.33 -31.67 2.65
CA LYS A 113 2.47 -30.61 1.63
C LYS A 113 3.50 -29.63 2.11
N SER A 114 4.64 -29.59 1.46
CA SER A 114 5.67 -28.61 1.74
C SER A 114 5.15 -27.21 1.49
N GLY A 115 5.40 -26.30 2.42
CA GLY A 115 5.04 -24.90 2.27
C GLY A 115 5.80 -24.26 1.11
N ALA A 116 5.15 -23.38 0.37
CA ALA A 116 5.77 -22.63 -0.72
C ALA A 116 6.65 -21.51 -0.17
N ALA A 117 7.69 -21.12 -0.93
CA ALA A 117 8.50 -19.97 -0.59
C ALA A 117 7.69 -18.67 -0.75
N THR A 118 7.83 -17.75 0.18
CA THR A 118 7.15 -16.45 0.17
C THR A 118 7.50 -15.66 -1.09
N ALA A 119 8.75 -15.70 -1.54
CA ALA A 119 9.18 -15.06 -2.77
C ALA A 119 8.42 -15.53 -4.02
N ASP A 120 7.98 -16.80 -4.07
CA ASP A 120 7.21 -17.36 -5.18
C ASP A 120 5.72 -16.96 -5.13
N LEU A 121 5.20 -16.69 -3.93
CA LEU A 121 3.79 -16.35 -3.71
C LEU A 121 3.51 -14.85 -3.89
N LEU A 122 4.44 -13.99 -3.46
CA LEU A 122 4.24 -12.54 -3.41
C LEU A 122 3.90 -11.91 -4.76
N PRO A 123 4.56 -12.22 -5.89
CA PRO A 123 4.22 -11.64 -7.19
C PRO A 123 2.75 -11.84 -7.56
N GLY A 124 2.26 -13.08 -7.48
CA GLY A 124 0.85 -13.41 -7.78
C GLY A 124 -0.12 -12.77 -6.79
N MET A 125 0.26 -12.68 -5.52
CA MET A 125 -0.55 -12.06 -4.47
C MET A 125 -0.70 -10.55 -4.69
N VAL A 126 0.39 -9.86 -4.96
CA VAL A 126 0.41 -8.41 -5.23
C VAL A 126 -0.37 -8.09 -6.50
N THR A 127 -0.14 -8.81 -7.60
CA THR A 127 -0.88 -8.59 -8.86
C THR A 127 -2.38 -8.78 -8.68
N SER A 128 -2.81 -9.80 -7.92
CA SER A 128 -4.23 -10.03 -7.61
C SER A 128 -4.83 -8.86 -6.82
N VAL A 129 -4.12 -8.38 -5.78
CA VAL A 129 -4.61 -7.25 -4.97
C VAL A 129 -4.70 -5.97 -5.82
N LEU A 130 -3.72 -5.69 -6.67
CA LEU A 130 -3.75 -4.51 -7.52
C LEU A 130 -4.84 -4.58 -8.59
N ALA A 131 -5.11 -5.75 -9.16
CA ALA A 131 -6.17 -5.95 -10.16
C ALA A 131 -7.57 -5.67 -9.59
N ASP A 132 -7.82 -6.07 -8.34
CA ASP A 132 -9.11 -5.95 -7.65
C ASP A 132 -9.14 -4.79 -6.64
N PHE A 133 -8.23 -3.81 -6.77
CA PHE A 133 -8.12 -2.72 -5.81
C PHE A 133 -9.38 -1.85 -5.77
N PRO A 134 -9.96 -1.57 -4.57
CA PRO A 134 -11.29 -0.98 -4.43
C PRO A 134 -11.32 0.55 -4.62
N TRP A 135 -10.83 1.03 -5.77
CA TRP A 135 -10.91 2.44 -6.10
C TRP A 135 -12.37 2.89 -6.29
N PRO A 136 -12.82 3.98 -5.63
CA PRO A 136 -14.15 4.54 -5.88
C PRO A 136 -14.36 4.98 -7.33
N LYS A 137 -13.29 5.46 -7.97
CA LYS A 137 -13.20 5.78 -9.39
C LYS A 137 -11.88 5.31 -9.95
N SER A 138 -11.93 4.66 -11.08
CA SER A 138 -10.75 4.18 -11.81
C SER A 138 -10.91 4.44 -13.30
N GLN A 139 -9.79 4.46 -14.01
CA GLN A 139 -9.74 4.68 -15.45
C GLN A 139 -8.85 3.63 -16.12
N ARG A 140 -8.94 3.55 -17.43
CA ARG A 140 -7.97 2.90 -18.30
C ARG A 140 -7.13 3.95 -18.98
N TRP A 141 -5.93 3.59 -19.42
CA TRP A 141 -5.07 4.49 -20.17
C TRP A 141 -4.33 3.75 -21.29
N GLY A 142 -3.96 4.48 -22.33
CA GLY A 142 -3.30 3.90 -23.50
C GLY A 142 -4.09 2.75 -24.10
N ALA A 143 -3.41 1.69 -24.48
CA ALA A 143 -4.00 0.46 -25.00
C ALA A 143 -4.27 -0.60 -23.93
N THR A 144 -4.07 -0.29 -22.66
CA THR A 144 -4.21 -1.25 -21.55
C THR A 144 -5.67 -1.52 -21.20
N ARG A 145 -5.93 -2.68 -20.58
CA ARG A 145 -7.25 -3.05 -20.03
C ARG A 145 -7.31 -2.89 -18.52
N PHE A 146 -6.16 -2.72 -17.88
CA PHE A 146 -6.04 -2.55 -16.45
C PHE A 146 -6.77 -1.28 -15.99
N ARG A 147 -7.31 -1.32 -14.78
CA ARG A 147 -8.04 -0.18 -14.19
C ARG A 147 -7.35 0.25 -12.91
N TRP A 148 -6.95 1.51 -12.86
CA TRP A 148 -6.37 2.11 -11.67
C TRP A 148 -6.89 3.55 -11.50
N VAL A 149 -6.62 4.17 -10.36
CA VAL A 149 -7.08 5.56 -10.11
C VAL A 149 -6.44 6.54 -11.08
N ARG A 150 -5.18 6.31 -11.44
CA ARG A 150 -4.37 7.09 -12.40
C ARG A 150 -3.39 6.14 -13.11
N PRO A 151 -2.82 6.53 -14.25
CA PRO A 151 -1.83 5.71 -14.93
C PRO A 151 -0.69 5.26 -14.02
N LEU A 152 -0.39 3.97 -14.04
CA LEU A 152 0.73 3.37 -13.31
C LEU A 152 2.04 3.58 -14.06
N HIS A 153 3.09 3.89 -13.32
CA HIS A 153 4.45 4.03 -13.84
C HIS A 153 5.35 2.89 -13.39
N ARG A 154 5.28 2.49 -12.11
CA ARG A 154 6.16 1.45 -11.54
C ARG A 154 5.44 0.68 -10.44
N VAL A 155 5.90 -0.54 -10.25
CA VAL A 155 5.61 -1.36 -9.07
C VAL A 155 6.96 -1.86 -8.54
N ASN A 156 7.31 -1.42 -7.33
CA ASN A 156 8.45 -1.92 -6.60
C ASN A 156 7.99 -3.01 -5.64
N LEU A 157 8.64 -4.17 -5.71
CA LEU A 157 8.35 -5.32 -4.86
C LEU A 157 9.65 -5.92 -4.37
N LEU A 158 9.96 -5.72 -3.10
CA LEU A 158 11.21 -6.16 -2.48
C LEU A 158 10.94 -7.06 -1.28
N LEU A 159 11.72 -8.09 -1.14
CA LEU A 159 11.74 -8.97 0.05
C LEU A 159 13.17 -9.02 0.60
N GLY A 160 13.34 -8.65 1.87
CA GLY A 160 14.67 -8.53 2.50
C GLY A 160 15.58 -7.54 1.78
N GLY A 161 15.02 -6.46 1.23
CA GLY A 161 15.74 -5.45 0.46
C GLY A 161 16.13 -5.88 -0.97
N ALA A 162 15.84 -7.10 -1.39
CA ALA A 162 16.09 -7.58 -2.74
C ALA A 162 14.82 -7.50 -3.61
N PRO A 163 14.89 -6.99 -4.85
CA PRO A 163 13.74 -6.98 -5.75
C PRO A 163 13.33 -8.40 -6.13
N LEU A 164 12.02 -8.66 -6.13
CA LEU A 164 11.46 -9.91 -6.61
C LEU A 164 11.23 -9.85 -8.12
N ALA A 165 11.49 -10.97 -8.80
CA ALA A 165 11.16 -11.11 -10.19
C ALA A 165 9.64 -11.23 -10.41
N GLY A 166 9.14 -10.64 -11.48
CA GLY A 166 7.72 -10.68 -11.83
C GLY A 166 7.26 -9.41 -12.52
N GLU A 167 6.01 -9.40 -12.90
CA GLU A 167 5.40 -8.26 -13.59
C GLU A 167 3.90 -8.16 -13.29
N LEU A 168 3.37 -6.96 -13.42
CA LEU A 168 1.93 -6.70 -13.43
C LEU A 168 1.45 -6.64 -14.88
N ASP A 169 0.56 -7.58 -15.26
CA ASP A 169 -0.11 -7.54 -16.56
C ASP A 169 -1.19 -6.43 -16.59
N LEU A 170 -1.03 -5.51 -17.51
CA LEU A 170 -1.97 -4.41 -17.74
C LEU A 170 -3.00 -4.73 -18.85
N GLY A 171 -2.96 -5.92 -19.44
CA GLY A 171 -3.85 -6.33 -20.53
C GLY A 171 -3.58 -5.60 -21.82
N GLY A 172 -2.36 -5.64 -22.30
CA GLY A 172 -1.83 -4.99 -23.51
C GLY A 172 -0.44 -4.40 -23.33
N ALA A 173 0.04 -4.33 -22.10
CA ALA A 173 1.40 -4.02 -21.69
C ALA A 173 1.66 -4.68 -20.35
N SER A 174 2.91 -4.74 -19.90
CA SER A 174 3.26 -5.17 -18.55
C SER A 174 4.20 -4.18 -17.87
N LEU A 175 4.20 -4.19 -16.53
CA LEU A 175 5.15 -3.46 -15.70
C LEU A 175 5.95 -4.47 -14.90
N ALA A 176 7.24 -4.62 -15.24
CA ALA A 176 8.16 -5.43 -14.45
C ALA A 176 8.29 -4.85 -13.03
N PHE A 177 8.43 -5.71 -12.03
CA PHE A 177 8.76 -5.28 -10.69
C PHE A 177 10.19 -4.77 -10.63
N THR A 178 10.38 -3.68 -9.89
CA THR A 178 11.68 -2.99 -9.78
C THR A 178 12.02 -2.69 -8.33
N ALA A 179 13.16 -2.02 -8.12
CA ALA A 179 13.59 -1.46 -6.85
C ALA A 179 13.97 0.03 -7.02
N ALA A 180 13.31 0.72 -7.93
CA ALA A 180 13.60 2.12 -8.23
C ALA A 180 12.36 2.98 -8.00
N SER A 181 12.39 3.81 -6.96
CA SER A 181 11.37 4.81 -6.71
C SER A 181 11.63 6.08 -7.52
N ARG A 182 10.81 7.10 -7.33
CA ARG A 182 10.92 8.37 -8.05
C ARG A 182 10.91 9.52 -7.06
N GLY A 183 11.81 10.47 -7.27
CA GLY A 183 11.85 11.70 -6.51
C GLY A 183 10.81 12.73 -6.97
N HIS A 184 10.85 13.87 -6.33
CA HIS A 184 10.02 15.02 -6.67
C HIS A 184 10.30 15.51 -8.10
N TYR A 185 9.26 15.83 -8.85
CA TYR A 185 9.37 16.14 -10.29
C TYR A 185 10.36 17.24 -10.63
N PHE A 186 10.45 18.28 -9.79
CA PHE A 186 11.27 19.45 -10.06
C PHE A 186 12.51 19.52 -9.19
N GLU A 187 12.43 19.02 -7.95
CA GLU A 187 13.52 19.12 -6.98
C GLU A 187 14.48 17.93 -7.04
N HIS A 188 14.02 16.79 -7.57
CA HIS A 188 14.82 15.57 -7.69
C HIS A 188 14.29 14.70 -8.83
N ALA A 189 14.79 14.95 -10.04
CA ALA A 189 14.33 14.25 -11.25
C ALA A 189 14.83 12.80 -11.38
N ASP A 190 15.84 12.43 -10.60
CA ASP A 190 16.48 11.12 -10.65
C ASP A 190 15.65 10.03 -9.95
N ASP A 191 15.96 8.79 -10.27
CA ASP A 191 15.41 7.63 -9.58
C ASP A 191 16.07 7.45 -8.21
N ILE A 192 15.30 6.97 -7.25
CA ILE A 192 15.75 6.63 -5.89
C ILE A 192 15.92 5.12 -5.82
N ASP A 193 17.12 4.65 -5.57
CA ASP A 193 17.39 3.22 -5.39
C ASP A 193 16.79 2.73 -4.05
N LEU A 194 15.93 1.72 -4.13
CA LEU A 194 15.33 1.03 -2.98
C LEU A 194 16.02 -0.32 -2.67
N ALA A 195 16.98 -0.76 -3.49
CA ALA A 195 17.70 -1.98 -3.21
C ALA A 195 18.42 -1.87 -1.86
N GLY A 196 18.36 -2.94 -1.07
CA GLY A 196 18.93 -2.97 0.28
C GLY A 196 18.20 -2.12 1.32
N VAL A 197 16.96 -1.67 1.06
CA VAL A 197 16.16 -0.99 2.08
C VAL A 197 16.01 -1.91 3.30
N ALA A 198 16.36 -1.38 4.49
CA ALA A 198 16.54 -2.18 5.71
C ALA A 198 15.42 -1.99 6.74
N SER A 199 14.60 -0.96 6.60
CA SER A 199 13.47 -0.67 7.50
C SER A 199 12.46 0.27 6.86
N ALA A 200 11.29 0.40 7.46
CA ALA A 200 10.31 1.40 7.08
C ALA A 200 10.86 2.84 7.17
N ASP A 201 11.68 3.10 8.18
CA ASP A 201 12.28 4.42 8.36
C ASP A 201 13.38 4.68 7.32
N ASP A 202 14.19 3.68 6.94
CA ASP A 202 15.15 3.78 5.83
C ASP A 202 14.42 4.10 4.51
N TYR A 203 13.29 3.46 4.24
CA TYR A 203 12.44 3.79 3.09
C TYR A 203 12.00 5.27 3.12
N VAL A 204 11.47 5.74 4.26
CA VAL A 204 11.04 7.14 4.42
C VAL A 204 12.19 8.12 4.19
N GLU A 205 13.37 7.83 4.75
CA GLU A 205 14.55 8.71 4.60
C GLU A 205 15.08 8.75 3.16
N ARG A 206 15.06 7.63 2.44
CA ARG A 206 15.43 7.60 1.01
C ARG A 206 14.47 8.47 0.18
N LEU A 207 13.17 8.36 0.41
CA LEU A 207 12.18 9.21 -0.27
C LEU A 207 12.35 10.68 0.10
N ARG A 208 12.64 10.97 1.38
CA ARG A 208 12.92 12.33 1.86
C ARG A 208 14.13 12.94 1.17
N ALA A 209 15.21 12.18 0.99
CA ALA A 209 16.39 12.65 0.23
C ALA A 209 16.05 12.99 -1.22
N GLY A 210 15.02 12.38 -1.78
CA GLY A 210 14.43 12.69 -3.09
C GLY A 210 13.32 13.75 -3.05
N HIS A 211 13.20 14.53 -1.97
CA HIS A 211 12.15 15.56 -1.77
C HIS A 211 10.72 14.99 -1.84
N VAL A 212 10.51 13.78 -1.32
CA VAL A 212 9.18 13.18 -1.16
C VAL A 212 8.96 12.83 0.31
N MET A 213 8.09 13.55 0.99
CA MET A 213 7.59 13.18 2.32
C MET A 213 6.45 12.17 2.16
N VAL A 214 6.79 10.90 2.12
CA VAL A 214 5.83 9.81 1.88
C VAL A 214 4.94 9.55 3.11
N ASP A 215 5.43 9.83 4.34
CA ASP A 215 4.62 9.78 5.55
C ASP A 215 3.64 10.97 5.58
N ARG A 216 2.35 10.66 5.47
CA ARG A 216 1.28 11.66 5.44
C ARG A 216 1.17 12.44 6.75
N VAL A 217 1.41 11.80 7.89
CA VAL A 217 1.29 12.44 9.21
C VAL A 217 2.38 13.49 9.35
N GLU A 218 3.60 13.12 9.02
CA GLU A 218 4.73 14.03 9.02
C GLU A 218 4.55 15.17 8.01
N ARG A 219 4.17 14.86 6.78
CA ARG A 219 3.94 15.86 5.73
C ARG A 219 2.89 16.90 6.15
N ARG A 220 1.79 16.44 6.79
CA ARG A 220 0.76 17.32 7.32
C ARG A 220 1.29 18.21 8.45
N ALA A 221 2.07 17.66 9.36
CA ALA A 221 2.67 18.41 10.46
C ALA A 221 3.62 19.48 9.94
N THR A 222 4.49 19.15 8.99
CA THR A 222 5.42 20.07 8.34
C THR A 222 4.69 21.22 7.64
N LEU A 223 3.63 20.90 6.90
CA LEU A 223 2.78 21.90 6.22
C LEU A 223 2.19 22.88 7.23
N LEU A 224 1.57 22.39 8.30
CA LEU A 224 0.95 23.24 9.32
C LEU A 224 1.97 24.08 10.07
N GLN A 225 3.07 23.47 10.50
CA GLN A 225 4.12 24.18 11.23
C GLN A 225 4.71 25.34 10.40
N GLY A 226 5.02 25.06 9.12
CA GLY A 226 5.54 26.10 8.24
C GLY A 226 4.54 27.21 7.95
N ALA A 227 3.26 26.86 7.72
CA ALA A 227 2.22 27.85 7.47
C ALA A 227 1.92 28.70 8.74
N SER A 228 1.87 28.08 9.91
CA SER A 228 1.69 28.80 11.19
C SER A 228 2.83 29.77 11.47
N ALA A 229 4.08 29.33 11.26
CA ALA A 229 5.25 30.20 11.47
C ALA A 229 5.23 31.44 10.57
N LEU A 230 4.79 31.30 9.32
CA LEU A 230 4.63 32.43 8.39
C LEU A 230 3.50 33.37 8.83
N ALA A 231 2.36 32.84 9.26
CA ALA A 231 1.24 33.64 9.77
C ALA A 231 1.67 34.42 11.02
N GLU A 232 2.32 33.79 11.99
CA GLU A 232 2.84 34.41 13.20
C GLU A 232 3.87 35.53 12.88
N ALA A 233 4.78 35.30 11.93
CA ALA A 233 5.74 36.30 11.49
C ALA A 233 5.07 37.53 10.84
N ALA A 234 3.88 37.35 10.25
CA ALA A 234 3.04 38.42 9.70
C ALA A 234 2.11 39.06 10.76
N GLY A 235 2.17 38.62 12.03
CA GLY A 235 1.31 39.12 13.10
C GLY A 235 -0.14 38.64 13.04
N THR A 236 -0.39 37.52 12.35
CA THR A 236 -1.69 36.90 12.16
C THR A 236 -1.69 35.45 12.67
N SER A 237 -2.83 34.78 12.61
CA SER A 237 -2.96 33.35 12.89
C SER A 237 -3.63 32.62 11.74
N LEU A 238 -3.36 31.33 11.59
CA LEU A 238 -4.07 30.51 10.64
C LEU A 238 -5.51 30.27 11.09
N ARG A 239 -6.49 30.54 10.20
CA ARG A 239 -7.86 30.11 10.42
C ARG A 239 -7.96 28.60 10.23
N ALA A 240 -8.35 27.89 11.29
CA ALA A 240 -8.43 26.45 11.30
C ALA A 240 -9.38 25.91 10.21
N ASN A 241 -8.90 24.98 9.38
CA ASN A 241 -9.67 24.26 8.40
C ASN A 241 -9.04 22.90 8.10
N GLU A 242 -9.36 21.93 8.91
CA GLU A 242 -8.82 20.58 8.83
C GLU A 242 -9.03 19.93 7.45
N GLY A 243 -10.22 20.11 6.85
CA GLY A 243 -10.53 19.54 5.54
C GLY A 243 -9.67 20.12 4.42
N LEU A 244 -9.40 21.43 4.45
CA LEU A 244 -8.50 22.07 3.49
C LEU A 244 -7.04 21.65 3.70
N VAL A 245 -6.59 21.60 4.95
CA VAL A 245 -5.23 21.13 5.28
C VAL A 245 -5.03 19.70 4.77
N ASP A 246 -5.99 18.82 4.98
CA ASP A 246 -5.95 17.44 4.50
C ASP A 246 -5.94 17.35 2.97
N GLU A 247 -6.71 18.22 2.30
CA GLU A 247 -6.70 18.30 0.84
C GLU A 247 -5.35 18.80 0.32
N VAL A 248 -4.83 19.92 0.86
CA VAL A 248 -3.53 20.48 0.46
C VAL A 248 -2.39 19.51 0.73
N CYS A 249 -2.38 18.87 1.90
CA CYS A 249 -1.41 17.83 2.23
C CYS A 249 -1.38 16.70 1.18
N GLY A 250 -2.52 16.37 0.57
CA GLY A 250 -2.61 15.38 -0.50
C GLY A 250 -2.29 15.92 -1.89
N LEU A 251 -2.00 17.19 -2.06
CA LEU A 251 -1.61 17.80 -3.35
C LEU A 251 -0.10 18.01 -3.49
N VAL A 252 0.64 17.98 -2.39
CA VAL A 252 2.08 18.27 -2.37
C VAL A 252 2.87 17.08 -1.85
N GLU A 253 4.06 16.83 -2.41
CA GLU A 253 5.00 15.83 -1.93
C GLU A 253 6.03 16.44 -0.96
N TRP A 254 6.34 17.72 -1.16
CA TRP A 254 7.27 18.51 -0.36
C TRP A 254 6.66 19.85 0.02
N PRO A 255 6.09 20.00 1.23
CA PRO A 255 5.44 21.24 1.65
C PRO A 255 6.44 22.38 1.75
N SER A 256 6.20 23.45 1.00
CA SER A 256 6.96 24.71 1.05
C SER A 256 5.97 25.88 1.14
N PRO A 257 5.44 26.18 2.32
CA PRO A 257 4.49 27.28 2.51
C PRO A 257 5.09 28.62 2.11
N LEU A 258 4.28 29.43 1.47
CA LEU A 258 4.58 30.82 1.10
C LEU A 258 3.47 31.72 1.61
N PHE A 259 3.83 32.91 2.07
CA PHE A 259 2.88 33.93 2.46
C PHE A 259 2.65 34.88 1.28
N GLY A 260 1.40 35.09 0.92
CA GLY A 260 1.00 36.02 -0.13
C GLY A 260 0.09 37.11 0.43
N SER A 261 -0.12 38.18 -0.31
CA SER A 261 -1.03 39.27 0.05
C SER A 261 -2.21 39.36 -0.92
N ILE A 262 -3.33 39.87 -0.42
CA ILE A 262 -4.50 40.22 -1.24
C ILE A 262 -4.41 41.71 -1.54
N GLU A 263 -4.63 42.11 -2.79
CA GLU A 263 -4.66 43.52 -3.17
C GLU A 263 -5.77 44.28 -2.41
N ASP A 264 -5.46 45.47 -1.87
CA ASP A 264 -6.35 46.28 -1.04
C ASP A 264 -7.76 46.48 -1.67
N ARG A 265 -7.84 46.60 -2.99
CA ARG A 265 -9.13 46.78 -3.69
C ARG A 265 -10.11 45.61 -3.48
N PHE A 266 -9.59 44.40 -3.20
CA PHE A 266 -10.42 43.23 -2.92
C PHE A 266 -10.80 43.11 -1.46
N MET A 267 -10.06 43.74 -0.53
CA MET A 267 -10.34 43.72 0.90
C MET A 267 -11.65 44.44 1.28
N ALA A 268 -12.22 45.24 0.34
CA ALA A 268 -13.56 45.81 0.52
C ALA A 268 -14.70 44.80 0.34
N LEU A 269 -14.41 43.60 -0.17
CA LEU A 269 -15.41 42.52 -0.30
C LEU A 269 -15.71 41.90 1.07
N PRO A 270 -16.94 41.35 1.26
CA PRO A 270 -17.22 40.56 2.47
C PRO A 270 -16.21 39.41 2.65
N GLY A 271 -15.71 39.23 3.88
CA GLY A 271 -14.70 38.22 4.18
C GLY A 271 -15.09 36.81 3.75
N GLU A 272 -16.39 36.45 3.84
CA GLU A 272 -16.91 35.15 3.43
C GLU A 272 -16.76 34.91 1.92
N VAL A 273 -16.85 35.96 1.11
CA VAL A 273 -16.67 35.87 -0.36
C VAL A 273 -15.22 35.64 -0.69
N LEU A 274 -14.31 36.37 -0.04
CA LEU A 274 -12.86 36.20 -0.18
C LEU A 274 -12.46 34.78 0.25
N GLU A 275 -12.84 34.37 1.44
CA GLU A 275 -12.53 33.05 1.97
C GLU A 275 -13.06 31.93 1.06
N ALA A 276 -14.33 32.02 0.61
CA ALA A 276 -14.89 31.02 -0.30
C ALA A 276 -14.10 30.92 -1.60
N SER A 277 -13.69 32.06 -2.19
CA SER A 277 -12.90 32.07 -3.42
C SER A 277 -11.51 31.49 -3.21
N ILE A 278 -10.80 31.90 -2.20
CA ILE A 278 -9.42 31.48 -1.88
C ILE A 278 -9.38 29.99 -1.56
N ARG A 279 -10.29 29.51 -0.71
CA ARG A 279 -10.36 28.10 -0.29
C ARG A 279 -10.86 27.18 -1.40
N ALA A 280 -11.97 27.50 -2.03
CA ALA A 280 -12.61 26.60 -2.99
C ALA A 280 -11.83 26.50 -4.30
N HIS A 281 -11.25 27.59 -4.79
CA HIS A 281 -10.63 27.64 -6.09
C HIS A 281 -9.11 27.59 -6.07
N GLN A 282 -8.47 28.25 -5.08
CA GLN A 282 -7.01 28.33 -5.01
C GLN A 282 -6.41 27.31 -4.03
N LYS A 283 -7.21 26.73 -3.15
CA LYS A 283 -6.75 25.81 -2.10
C LYS A 283 -5.74 26.45 -1.15
N TYR A 284 -5.83 27.77 -0.93
CA TYR A 284 -4.97 28.48 0.00
C TYR A 284 -5.54 28.46 1.41
N LEU A 285 -4.66 28.36 2.38
CA LEU A 285 -4.97 28.61 3.80
C LEU A 285 -5.18 30.11 3.98
N VAL A 286 -6.07 30.50 4.86
CA VAL A 286 -6.35 31.91 5.15
C VAL A 286 -5.90 32.26 6.56
N THR A 287 -5.55 33.53 6.75
CA THR A 287 -5.13 34.08 8.02
C THR A 287 -6.18 35.04 8.59
N GLU A 288 -6.16 35.19 9.91
CA GLU A 288 -7.03 36.09 10.67
C GLU A 288 -6.27 36.83 11.74
N ASP A 289 -6.77 38.02 12.13
CA ASP A 289 -6.26 38.76 13.28
C ASP A 289 -6.88 38.28 14.60
N ALA A 290 -6.57 38.99 15.70
CA ALA A 290 -7.08 38.70 17.03
C ALA A 290 -8.63 38.82 17.14
N ASP A 291 -9.25 39.60 16.27
CA ASP A 291 -10.70 39.80 16.21
C ASP A 291 -11.39 38.84 15.24
N SER A 292 -10.65 37.83 14.73
CA SER A 292 -11.08 36.84 13.73
C SER A 292 -11.51 37.48 12.38
N ALA A 293 -11.03 38.69 12.09
CA ALA A 293 -11.18 39.27 10.77
C ALA A 293 -10.14 38.71 9.79
N LEU A 294 -10.55 38.42 8.58
CA LEU A 294 -9.69 37.92 7.52
C LEU A 294 -8.59 38.95 7.23
N GLN A 295 -7.35 38.50 7.20
CA GLN A 295 -6.18 39.31 6.89
C GLN A 295 -5.64 38.98 5.49
N PRO A 296 -5.06 40.00 4.78
CA PRO A 296 -4.55 39.86 3.42
C PRO A 296 -3.32 38.97 3.34
#